data_d1edd64fd4db7550945859bb4d258f0b
#
_entry.id   d1edd64fd4db7550945859bb4d258f0b
#
_cell.length_a   1.000
_cell.length_b   1.000
_cell.length_c   1.000
_cell.angle_alpha   90.00
_cell.angle_beta   90.00
_cell.angle_gamma   90.00
#
_symmetry.space_group_name_H-M   'P 1'
#
loop_
_entity.id
_entity.type
_entity.pdbx_description
1 polymer ?
#
loop_
_entity_poly.entity_id
_entity_poly.type
_entity_poly.pdbx_seq_one_letter_code
_entity_poly.pdbx_strand_id
1 'polypeptide(L)'
;MPTIKQTEFMFGLAEDPAQSDVVPRKSGKNWRKHETGHRVRLRERFLQAGPVSLADYEMLELILFRAIPQRDVKPLAKRLLEQFGDFNGVISAPNARLNDVSGVGPAVICELKVVEAAAHRLARARVMHRDALSSWSALMAYCKTAMAHQDIEQFRILFLDRKNVLIADEQQGRGTVDHVPVYPREVVKRCLELNASAIILVHTPPSGDPTPSRSDIDMTRQIEHAVKAVGIAVHDHVIIGKEYDTSFRSQGLI
;
A
#
# COMPACT_ATOMS: atom_id res chain seq x y z
N MET A 1 50.91 -29.05 35.81
CA MET A 1 51.66 -30.23 35.34
C MET A 1 50.77 -31.45 35.54
N PRO A 2 50.63 -32.40 34.60
CA PRO A 2 51.62 -32.85 33.63
C PRO A 2 51.13 -32.77 32.16
N THR A 3 52.09 -32.70 31.31
CA THR A 3 52.39 -33.01 29.95
C THR A 3 51.87 -34.34 29.43
N ILE A 4 51.27 -34.40 28.21
CA ILE A 4 51.21 -35.60 27.37
C ILE A 4 51.07 -35.22 25.93
N LYS A 5 52.05 -35.35 25.17
CA LYS A 5 52.45 -36.29 24.10
C LYS A 5 51.62 -36.24 22.83
N GLN A 6 52.30 -35.73 21.80
CA GLN A 6 52.08 -35.97 20.37
C GLN A 6 52.09 -37.47 20.06
N THR A 7 51.23 -37.90 19.17
CA THR A 7 51.41 -39.13 18.42
C THR A 7 51.06 -38.87 16.96
N GLU A 8 52.09 -38.84 16.13
CA GLU A 8 52.05 -38.97 14.69
C GLU A 8 51.51 -40.34 14.31
N PHE A 9 50.65 -40.35 13.27
CA PHE A 9 50.44 -41.56 12.49
C PHE A 9 50.52 -41.22 11.00
N MET A 10 51.64 -41.60 10.40
CA MET A 10 51.83 -41.76 8.97
C MET A 10 51.26 -43.11 8.53
N PHE A 11 50.60 -43.15 7.41
CA PHE A 11 50.46 -44.23 6.42
C PHE A 11 49.43 -43.80 5.43
N GLY A 12 49.55 -43.90 4.14
CA GLY A 12 50.39 -44.62 3.23
C GLY A 12 49.71 -44.42 1.85
N LEU A 13 50.53 -44.13 0.86
CA LEU A 13 50.14 -43.98 -0.53
C LEU A 13 49.53 -45.30 -1.06
N ALA A 14 48.44 -45.18 -1.83
CA ALA A 14 48.05 -46.17 -2.84
C ALA A 14 47.47 -45.43 -4.06
N GLU A 15 48.12 -45.60 -5.19
CA GLU A 15 47.82 -45.12 -6.51
C GLU A 15 46.65 -45.88 -7.12
N ASP A 16 45.66 -45.17 -7.73
CA ASP A 16 45.13 -45.14 -9.11
C ASP A 16 44.54 -46.45 -9.72
N PRO A 17 43.82 -46.42 -10.87
CA PRO A 17 43.17 -45.34 -11.63
C PRO A 17 41.74 -45.67 -12.08
N ALA A 18 40.92 -44.64 -12.35
CA ALA A 18 39.90 -44.75 -13.39
C ALA A 18 39.58 -43.36 -13.94
N GLN A 19 40.11 -43.04 -15.10
CA GLN A 19 39.62 -42.00 -15.97
C GLN A 19 38.16 -42.28 -16.28
N SER A 20 37.24 -41.42 -15.86
CA SER A 20 35.90 -41.29 -16.42
C SER A 20 35.76 -39.88 -17.00
N ASP A 21 35.51 -39.88 -18.31
CA ASP A 21 35.27 -38.72 -19.11
C ASP A 21 34.27 -37.72 -18.47
N VAL A 22 34.78 -36.63 -17.92
CA VAL A 22 33.96 -35.51 -17.46
C VAL A 22 33.65 -34.67 -18.70
N VAL A 23 32.48 -34.93 -19.30
CA VAL A 23 31.89 -34.01 -20.29
C VAL A 23 31.76 -32.65 -19.65
N PRO A 24 32.37 -31.57 -20.19
CA PRO A 24 32.27 -30.25 -19.60
C PRO A 24 30.83 -29.77 -19.69
N ARG A 25 30.13 -29.65 -18.58
CA ARG A 25 28.88 -28.92 -18.47
C ARG A 25 29.12 -27.48 -18.93
N LYS A 26 28.67 -27.18 -20.16
CA LYS A 26 28.70 -25.81 -20.70
C LYS A 26 28.04 -24.87 -19.72
N SER A 27 28.83 -23.95 -19.28
CA SER A 27 28.66 -22.97 -18.23
C SER A 27 27.39 -22.13 -18.34
N GLY A 28 26.55 -22.17 -17.33
CA GLY A 28 25.50 -21.19 -17.05
C GLY A 28 26.01 -19.81 -16.63
N LYS A 29 27.14 -19.33 -17.19
CA LYS A 29 27.78 -18.06 -16.78
C LYS A 29 27.33 -16.83 -17.58
N ASN A 30 26.66 -17.00 -18.73
CA ASN A 30 26.37 -15.87 -19.62
C ASN A 30 25.05 -15.15 -19.27
N TRP A 31 24.03 -15.85 -18.75
CA TRP A 31 22.76 -15.26 -18.38
C TRP A 31 22.89 -14.34 -17.14
N ARG A 32 23.70 -14.71 -16.13
CA ARG A 32 23.93 -13.90 -14.92
C ARG A 32 24.56 -12.53 -15.21
N LYS A 33 25.45 -12.43 -16.21
CA LYS A 33 26.04 -11.16 -16.63
C LYS A 33 25.03 -10.24 -17.29
N HIS A 34 24.08 -10.77 -18.06
CA HIS A 34 23.03 -9.99 -18.72
C HIS A 34 22.01 -9.43 -17.72
N GLU A 35 21.58 -10.23 -16.76
CA GLU A 35 20.64 -9.81 -15.72
C GLU A 35 21.25 -8.77 -14.76
N THR A 36 22.51 -8.97 -14.35
CA THR A 36 23.22 -8.00 -13.53
C THR A 36 23.37 -6.67 -14.27
N GLY A 37 23.69 -6.70 -15.55
CA GLY A 37 23.78 -5.50 -16.39
C GLY A 37 22.42 -4.81 -16.59
N HIS A 38 21.31 -5.55 -16.73
CA HIS A 38 19.97 -4.97 -16.83
C HIS A 38 19.58 -4.25 -15.53
N ARG A 39 19.77 -4.86 -14.38
CA ARG A 39 19.47 -4.26 -13.06
C ARG A 39 20.25 -2.97 -12.81
N VAL A 40 21.53 -2.96 -13.18
CA VAL A 40 22.36 -1.77 -13.04
C VAL A 40 21.84 -0.66 -13.96
N ARG A 41 21.65 -0.93 -15.24
CA ARG A 41 21.13 0.06 -16.20
C ARG A 41 19.76 0.61 -15.81
N LEU A 42 18.87 -0.25 -15.30
CA LEU A 42 17.53 0.20 -14.90
C LEU A 42 17.59 1.14 -13.70
N ARG A 43 18.44 0.84 -12.71
CA ARG A 43 18.69 1.75 -11.56
C ARG A 43 19.33 3.06 -11.99
N GLU A 44 20.32 3.01 -12.88
CA GLU A 44 20.97 4.21 -13.42
C GLU A 44 19.96 5.09 -14.15
N ARG A 45 19.11 4.50 -15.01
CA ARG A 45 18.07 5.24 -15.72
C ARG A 45 17.08 5.89 -14.75
N PHE A 46 16.64 5.17 -13.71
CA PHE A 46 15.79 5.73 -12.67
C PHE A 46 16.41 6.93 -11.97
N LEU A 47 17.70 6.82 -11.60
CA LEU A 47 18.40 7.88 -10.86
C LEU A 47 18.74 9.10 -11.74
N GLN A 48 19.05 8.89 -13.02
CA GLN A 48 19.46 9.96 -13.92
C GLN A 48 18.26 10.65 -14.61
N ALA A 49 17.30 9.87 -15.10
CA ALA A 49 16.17 10.39 -15.88
C ALA A 49 14.86 10.48 -15.07
N GLY A 50 14.86 9.99 -13.82
CA GLY A 50 13.70 10.04 -12.92
C GLY A 50 12.63 8.98 -13.22
N PRO A 51 11.58 8.90 -12.37
CA PRO A 51 10.55 7.86 -12.46
C PRO A 51 9.72 7.91 -13.74
N VAL A 52 9.53 9.09 -14.33
CA VAL A 52 8.74 9.26 -15.58
C VAL A 52 9.36 8.54 -16.78
N SER A 53 10.64 8.23 -16.72
CA SER A 53 11.37 7.51 -17.78
C SER A 53 11.11 6.00 -17.79
N LEU A 54 10.39 5.49 -16.79
CA LEU A 54 10.15 4.06 -16.59
C LEU A 54 8.68 3.73 -16.82
N ALA A 55 8.43 2.61 -17.49
CA ALA A 55 7.11 2.02 -17.56
C ALA A 55 6.77 1.34 -16.21
N ASP A 56 5.48 1.10 -15.94
CA ASP A 56 5.00 0.48 -14.71
C ASP A 56 5.69 -0.86 -14.40
N TYR A 57 5.88 -1.72 -15.41
CA TYR A 57 6.56 -2.99 -15.21
C TYR A 57 8.03 -2.80 -14.79
N GLU A 58 8.70 -1.75 -15.25
CA GLU A 58 10.09 -1.43 -14.89
C GLU A 58 10.19 -0.87 -13.47
N MET A 59 9.20 -0.07 -13.05
CA MET A 59 9.07 0.35 -11.65
C MET A 59 8.86 -0.86 -10.73
N LEU A 60 8.01 -1.81 -11.13
CA LEU A 60 7.84 -3.06 -10.39
C LEU A 60 9.12 -3.90 -10.36
N GLU A 61 9.87 -4.00 -11.48
CA GLU A 61 11.16 -4.69 -11.48
C GLU A 61 12.12 -4.14 -10.41
N LEU A 62 12.19 -2.80 -10.27
CA LEU A 62 13.06 -2.17 -9.26
C LEU A 62 12.70 -2.60 -7.82
N ILE A 63 11.41 -2.72 -7.52
CA ILE A 63 10.92 -3.19 -6.23
C ILE A 63 11.26 -4.68 -6.05
N LEU A 64 10.92 -5.48 -7.06
CA LEU A 64 11.09 -6.94 -7.05
C LEU A 64 12.56 -7.37 -6.97
N PHE A 65 13.51 -6.56 -7.43
CA PHE A 65 14.94 -6.84 -7.32
C PHE A 65 15.41 -7.06 -5.88
N ARG A 66 14.72 -6.49 -4.90
CA ARG A 66 15.05 -6.66 -3.48
C ARG A 66 14.58 -8.02 -2.95
N ALA A 67 13.36 -8.41 -3.33
CA ALA A 67 12.79 -9.69 -2.92
C ALA A 67 13.38 -10.89 -3.68
N ILE A 68 13.79 -10.67 -4.96
CA ILE A 68 14.27 -11.73 -5.85
C ILE A 68 15.63 -11.31 -6.45
N PRO A 69 16.74 -11.50 -5.73
CA PRO A 69 18.05 -10.95 -6.15
C PRO A 69 18.70 -11.68 -7.33
N GLN A 70 18.33 -12.92 -7.63
CA GLN A 70 19.08 -13.77 -8.56
C GLN A 70 18.31 -14.25 -9.81
N ARG A 71 17.03 -13.87 -9.97
CA ARG A 71 16.22 -14.30 -11.13
C ARG A 71 15.71 -13.10 -11.91
N ASP A 72 15.37 -13.33 -13.18
CA ASP A 72 14.62 -12.37 -13.97
C ASP A 72 13.24 -12.15 -13.35
N VAL A 73 12.92 -10.91 -13.03
CA VAL A 73 11.65 -10.51 -12.42
C VAL A 73 10.67 -9.88 -13.42
N LYS A 74 11.11 -9.60 -14.63
CA LYS A 74 10.27 -8.99 -15.67
C LYS A 74 9.01 -9.80 -16.00
N PRO A 75 9.08 -11.15 -16.13
CA PRO A 75 7.86 -11.95 -16.33
C PRO A 75 6.89 -11.85 -15.16
N LEU A 76 7.40 -11.74 -13.91
CA LEU A 76 6.57 -11.56 -12.72
C LEU A 76 5.93 -10.17 -12.70
N ALA A 77 6.70 -9.12 -12.97
CA ALA A 77 6.19 -7.76 -13.06
C ALA A 77 5.03 -7.63 -14.06
N LYS A 78 5.17 -8.23 -15.24
CA LYS A 78 4.10 -8.23 -16.25
C LYS A 78 2.86 -8.99 -15.81
N ARG A 79 3.01 -10.19 -15.22
CA ARG A 79 1.86 -10.94 -14.66
C ARG A 79 1.11 -10.17 -13.59
N LEU A 80 1.83 -9.46 -12.73
CA LEU A 80 1.20 -8.61 -11.71
C LEU A 80 0.36 -7.51 -12.35
N LEU A 81 0.86 -6.83 -13.39
CA LEU A 81 0.08 -5.83 -14.12
C LEU A 81 -1.11 -6.43 -14.87
N GLU A 82 -0.95 -7.59 -15.49
CA GLU A 82 -2.06 -8.32 -16.13
C GLU A 82 -3.17 -8.67 -15.13
N GLN A 83 -2.81 -9.05 -13.90
CA GLN A 83 -3.76 -9.43 -12.85
C GLN A 83 -4.45 -8.23 -12.19
N PHE A 84 -3.75 -7.11 -11.99
CA PHE A 84 -4.21 -5.99 -11.16
C PHE A 84 -4.40 -4.68 -11.95
N GLY A 85 -4.13 -4.68 -13.25
CA GLY A 85 -4.36 -3.57 -14.17
C GLY A 85 -3.17 -2.63 -14.31
N ASP A 86 -2.80 -1.92 -13.27
CA ASP A 86 -1.73 -0.93 -13.26
C ASP A 86 -0.83 -1.05 -12.03
N PHE A 87 0.17 -0.16 -11.94
CA PHE A 87 1.10 -0.10 -10.81
C PHE A 87 0.37 0.09 -9.47
N ASN A 88 -0.63 0.97 -9.42
CA ASN A 88 -1.36 1.26 -8.19
C ASN A 88 -2.18 0.05 -7.74
N GLY A 89 -2.85 -0.61 -8.70
CA GLY A 89 -3.57 -1.86 -8.43
C GLY A 89 -2.68 -2.96 -7.87
N VAL A 90 -1.44 -3.10 -8.36
CA VAL A 90 -0.47 -4.06 -7.82
C VAL A 90 -0.06 -3.70 -6.38
N ILE A 91 0.32 -2.43 -6.15
CA ILE A 91 0.80 -1.98 -4.83
C ILE A 91 -0.28 -2.11 -3.76
N SER A 92 -1.53 -1.79 -4.11
CA SER A 92 -2.67 -1.77 -3.19
C SER A 92 -3.39 -3.12 -3.07
N ALA A 93 -3.04 -4.11 -3.90
CA ALA A 93 -3.72 -5.40 -3.92
C ALA A 93 -3.67 -6.11 -2.55
N PRO A 94 -4.76 -6.74 -2.10
CA PRO A 94 -4.77 -7.52 -0.86
C PRO A 94 -3.73 -8.64 -0.86
N ASN A 95 -3.14 -8.91 0.32
CA ASN A 95 -2.10 -9.95 0.46
C ASN A 95 -2.56 -11.32 -0.05
N ALA A 96 -3.82 -11.67 0.18
CA ALA A 96 -4.39 -12.94 -0.30
C ALA A 96 -4.35 -13.02 -1.82
N ARG A 97 -4.81 -11.98 -2.53
CA ARG A 97 -4.80 -11.92 -3.99
C ARG A 97 -3.39 -11.86 -4.58
N LEU A 98 -2.48 -11.18 -3.92
CA LEU A 98 -1.05 -11.19 -4.31
C LEU A 98 -0.45 -12.60 -4.21
N ASN A 99 -0.81 -13.35 -3.15
CA ASN A 99 -0.31 -14.70 -2.92
C ASN A 99 -0.80 -15.71 -3.99
N ASP A 100 -1.92 -15.43 -4.66
CA ASP A 100 -2.46 -16.28 -5.73
C ASP A 100 -1.65 -16.16 -7.03
N VAL A 101 -0.79 -15.14 -7.17
CA VAL A 101 0.03 -14.92 -8.36
C VAL A 101 1.27 -15.82 -8.31
N SER A 102 1.42 -16.69 -9.31
CA SER A 102 2.58 -17.58 -9.40
C SER A 102 3.91 -16.80 -9.41
N GLY A 103 4.79 -17.12 -8.47
CA GLY A 103 6.09 -16.47 -8.28
C GLY A 103 6.08 -15.35 -7.23
N VAL A 104 4.94 -15.01 -6.67
CA VAL A 104 4.82 -14.12 -5.51
C VAL A 104 4.97 -14.95 -4.24
N GLY A 105 5.89 -14.55 -3.38
CA GLY A 105 6.08 -15.11 -2.05
C GLY A 105 6.06 -14.02 -0.99
N PRO A 106 6.19 -14.37 0.30
CA PRO A 106 6.12 -13.40 1.41
C PRO A 106 7.08 -12.22 1.27
N ALA A 107 8.29 -12.44 0.74
CA ALA A 107 9.27 -11.38 0.51
C ALA A 107 8.78 -10.36 -0.54
N VAL A 108 8.15 -10.83 -1.63
CA VAL A 108 7.57 -9.96 -2.67
C VAL A 108 6.43 -9.14 -2.08
N ILE A 109 5.52 -9.78 -1.36
CA ILE A 109 4.40 -9.10 -0.69
C ILE A 109 4.94 -8.02 0.27
N CYS A 110 5.94 -8.35 1.08
CA CYS A 110 6.55 -7.40 2.00
C CYS A 110 7.08 -6.16 1.28
N GLU A 111 7.85 -6.31 0.19
CA GLU A 111 8.39 -5.18 -0.56
C GLU A 111 7.29 -4.30 -1.17
N LEU A 112 6.24 -4.89 -1.76
CA LEU A 112 5.09 -4.15 -2.27
C LEU A 112 4.37 -3.38 -1.15
N LYS A 113 4.13 -4.00 0.00
CA LYS A 113 3.46 -3.38 1.15
C LYS A 113 4.31 -2.32 1.86
N VAL A 114 5.63 -2.41 1.80
CA VAL A 114 6.52 -1.32 2.26
C VAL A 114 6.36 -0.08 1.39
N VAL A 115 6.25 -0.24 0.06
CA VAL A 115 6.02 0.89 -0.86
C VAL A 115 4.64 1.52 -0.59
N GLU A 116 3.59 0.71 -0.45
CA GLU A 116 2.24 1.19 -0.08
C GLU A 116 2.26 1.99 1.23
N ALA A 117 2.86 1.41 2.27
CA ALA A 117 2.96 2.06 3.58
C ALA A 117 3.76 3.37 3.54
N ALA A 118 4.81 3.43 2.73
CA ALA A 118 5.59 4.66 2.53
C ALA A 118 4.76 5.75 1.83
N ALA A 119 4.04 5.38 0.76
CA ALA A 119 3.15 6.30 0.05
C ALA A 119 2.07 6.87 0.97
N HIS A 120 1.41 6.03 1.77
CA HIS A 120 0.41 6.45 2.76
C HIS A 120 0.98 7.42 3.80
N ARG A 121 2.17 7.15 4.35
CA ARG A 121 2.83 8.03 5.32
C ARG A 121 3.17 9.39 4.72
N LEU A 122 3.71 9.41 3.51
CA LEU A 122 4.05 10.66 2.81
C LEU A 122 2.79 11.48 2.48
N ALA A 123 1.75 10.83 1.98
CA ALA A 123 0.47 11.48 1.69
C ALA A 123 -0.16 12.06 2.98
N ARG A 124 -0.18 11.27 4.07
CA ARG A 124 -0.68 11.70 5.38
C ARG A 124 0.09 12.90 5.93
N ALA A 125 1.42 12.89 5.84
CA ALA A 125 2.25 13.99 6.33
C ALA A 125 1.98 15.33 5.62
N ARG A 126 1.44 15.30 4.40
CA ARG A 126 1.09 16.50 3.64
C ARG A 126 -0.20 17.18 4.15
N VAL A 127 -1.08 16.45 4.79
CA VAL A 127 -2.40 16.94 5.22
C VAL A 127 -2.53 17.09 6.73
N MET A 128 -1.81 16.28 7.51
CA MET A 128 -1.83 16.40 8.97
C MET A 128 -1.30 17.76 9.45
N HIS A 129 -1.98 18.33 10.43
CA HIS A 129 -1.69 19.63 11.02
C HIS A 129 -1.73 20.80 10.02
N ARG A 130 -2.53 20.65 8.96
CA ARG A 130 -2.79 21.70 7.96
C ARG A 130 -4.29 22.00 7.92
N ASP A 131 -4.63 23.22 7.49
CA ASP A 131 -6.01 23.60 7.24
C ASP A 131 -6.59 22.74 6.10
N ALA A 132 -7.60 21.94 6.44
CA ALA A 132 -8.23 20.99 5.54
C ALA A 132 -8.97 21.68 4.39
N LEU A 133 -9.57 22.86 4.64
CA LEU A 133 -10.37 23.56 3.62
C LEU A 133 -9.48 24.27 2.61
N SER A 134 -8.39 24.90 3.05
CA SER A 134 -7.42 25.54 2.14
C SER A 134 -6.57 24.53 1.36
N SER A 135 -6.45 23.30 1.84
CA SER A 135 -5.71 22.20 1.21
C SER A 135 -6.62 21.06 0.74
N TRP A 136 -7.87 21.36 0.36
CA TRP A 136 -8.88 20.36 -0.01
C TRP A 136 -8.40 19.34 -1.06
N SER A 137 -7.75 19.81 -2.11
CA SER A 137 -7.19 18.93 -3.15
C SER A 137 -6.15 17.94 -2.61
N ALA A 138 -5.29 18.40 -1.68
CA ALA A 138 -4.31 17.53 -1.03
C ALA A 138 -4.99 16.53 -0.08
N LEU A 139 -6.06 16.95 0.61
CA LEU A 139 -6.86 16.09 1.47
C LEU A 139 -7.55 14.99 0.66
N MET A 140 -8.14 15.33 -0.48
CA MET A 140 -8.76 14.34 -1.38
C MET A 140 -7.73 13.40 -1.99
N ALA A 141 -6.57 13.89 -2.41
CA ALA A 141 -5.48 13.05 -2.89
C ALA A 141 -4.99 12.08 -1.80
N TYR A 142 -4.93 12.52 -0.55
CA TYR A 142 -4.63 11.65 0.58
C TYR A 142 -5.70 10.57 0.78
N CYS A 143 -6.98 10.95 0.82
CA CYS A 143 -8.09 9.99 0.98
C CYS A 143 -8.08 8.94 -0.14
N LYS A 144 -7.87 9.35 -1.40
CA LYS A 144 -7.71 8.43 -2.54
C LYS A 144 -6.56 7.46 -2.33
N THR A 145 -5.39 7.96 -1.97
CA THR A 145 -4.22 7.11 -1.70
C THR A 145 -4.48 6.11 -0.58
N ALA A 146 -5.22 6.52 0.46
CA ALA A 146 -5.48 5.69 1.63
C ALA A 146 -6.62 4.68 1.43
N MET A 147 -7.56 4.93 0.51
CA MET A 147 -8.84 4.22 0.47
C MET A 147 -9.24 3.66 -0.90
N ALA A 148 -8.91 4.31 -2.02
CA ALA A 148 -9.52 4.03 -3.33
C ALA A 148 -9.27 2.63 -3.91
N HIS A 149 -8.25 1.92 -3.43
CA HIS A 149 -7.85 0.61 -3.96
C HIS A 149 -8.14 -0.55 -2.98
N GLN A 150 -9.00 -0.32 -2.00
CA GLN A 150 -9.41 -1.36 -1.04
C GLN A 150 -10.67 -2.06 -1.54
N ASP A 151 -10.65 -3.39 -1.56
CA ASP A 151 -11.81 -4.23 -1.94
C ASP A 151 -12.90 -4.30 -0.85
N ILE A 152 -12.68 -3.61 0.27
CA ILE A 152 -13.57 -3.62 1.44
C ILE A 152 -14.02 -2.19 1.71
N GLU A 153 -15.30 -2.03 1.99
CA GLU A 153 -15.85 -0.75 2.44
C GLU A 153 -15.06 -0.22 3.66
N GLN A 154 -14.61 1.01 3.56
CA GLN A 154 -13.96 1.72 4.66
C GLN A 154 -14.71 2.99 4.97
N PHE A 155 -14.94 3.22 6.24
CA PHE A 155 -15.46 4.47 6.75
C PHE A 155 -14.43 5.13 7.64
N ARG A 156 -14.11 6.38 7.34
CA ARG A 156 -13.13 7.19 8.08
C ARG A 156 -13.75 8.52 8.51
N ILE A 157 -13.26 9.02 9.63
CA ILE A 157 -13.61 10.35 10.09
C ILE A 157 -12.33 11.17 10.22
N LEU A 158 -12.33 12.33 9.58
CA LEU A 158 -11.31 13.34 9.70
C LEU A 158 -11.76 14.37 10.73
N PHE A 159 -11.01 14.53 11.80
CA PHE A 159 -11.34 15.43 12.89
C PHE A 159 -10.57 16.74 12.74
N LEU A 160 -11.26 17.86 12.88
CA LEU A 160 -10.72 19.20 12.68
C LEU A 160 -10.85 20.04 13.93
N ASP A 161 -9.87 20.90 14.19
CA ASP A 161 -9.93 21.91 15.24
C ASP A 161 -10.75 23.14 14.78
N ARG A 162 -10.81 24.18 15.63
CA ARG A 162 -11.53 25.44 15.35
C ARG A 162 -10.98 26.22 14.15
N LYS A 163 -9.74 25.93 13.71
CA LYS A 163 -9.11 26.54 12.55
C LYS A 163 -9.19 25.65 11.32
N ASN A 164 -10.02 24.61 11.36
CA ASN A 164 -10.12 23.57 10.36
C ASN A 164 -8.81 22.80 10.10
N VAL A 165 -7.90 22.79 11.06
CA VAL A 165 -6.66 22.01 10.99
C VAL A 165 -6.98 20.54 11.27
N LEU A 166 -6.50 19.64 10.40
CA LEU A 166 -6.66 18.21 10.57
C LEU A 166 -5.84 17.72 11.77
N ILE A 167 -6.51 17.34 12.86
CA ILE A 167 -5.90 16.89 14.12
C ILE A 167 -5.84 15.37 14.23
N ALA A 168 -6.80 14.67 13.64
CA ALA A 168 -6.82 13.20 13.61
C ALA A 168 -7.55 12.69 12.37
N ASP A 169 -7.15 11.49 11.94
CA ASP A 169 -7.77 10.72 10.89
C ASP A 169 -7.92 9.28 11.40
N GLU A 170 -9.14 8.83 11.56
CA GLU A 170 -9.45 7.55 12.18
C GLU A 170 -10.42 6.73 11.35
N GLN A 171 -10.06 5.48 11.15
CA GLN A 171 -10.95 4.50 10.54
C GLN A 171 -11.94 3.99 11.60
N GLN A 172 -13.23 4.12 11.34
CA GLN A 172 -14.29 3.72 12.27
C GLN A 172 -14.64 2.24 12.21
N GLY A 173 -14.40 1.61 11.07
CA GLY A 173 -14.65 0.20 10.90
C GLY A 173 -14.10 -0.34 9.59
N ARG A 174 -13.93 -1.66 9.52
CA ARG A 174 -13.78 -2.43 8.29
C ARG A 174 -15.02 -3.30 8.19
N GLY A 175 -15.86 -3.01 7.22
CA GLY A 175 -17.08 -3.81 6.98
C GLY A 175 -16.76 -5.12 6.29
N THR A 176 -17.68 -6.06 6.44
CA THR A 176 -17.95 -7.10 5.46
C THR A 176 -18.81 -6.49 4.34
N VAL A 177 -19.00 -7.19 3.25
CA VAL A 177 -19.47 -6.78 1.93
C VAL A 177 -20.61 -5.73 1.85
N ASP A 178 -21.40 -5.46 2.90
CA ASP A 178 -22.62 -4.67 2.78
C ASP A 178 -22.76 -3.41 3.65
N HIS A 179 -22.04 -3.26 4.76
CA HIS A 179 -22.18 -2.05 5.59
C HIS A 179 -21.13 -1.95 6.72
N VAL A 180 -20.60 -0.76 6.93
CA VAL A 180 -19.84 -0.42 8.15
C VAL A 180 -20.78 0.28 9.12
N PRO A 181 -21.18 -0.33 10.24
CA PRO A 181 -22.03 0.35 11.21
C PRO A 181 -21.24 1.49 11.88
N VAL A 182 -21.69 2.73 11.66
CA VAL A 182 -21.15 3.91 12.34
C VAL A 182 -22.19 4.39 13.34
N TYR A 183 -21.82 4.38 14.61
CA TYR A 183 -22.72 4.78 15.69
C TYR A 183 -22.52 6.26 16.04
N PRO A 184 -23.54 7.13 15.88
CA PRO A 184 -23.41 8.57 16.15
C PRO A 184 -22.87 8.89 17.55
N ARG A 185 -23.24 8.09 18.57
CA ARG A 185 -22.73 8.26 19.96
C ARG A 185 -21.21 8.07 20.06
N GLU A 186 -20.64 7.13 19.30
CA GLU A 186 -19.18 6.89 19.32
C GLU A 186 -18.46 8.02 18.58
N VAL A 187 -19.06 8.54 17.50
CA VAL A 187 -18.54 9.71 16.77
C VAL A 187 -18.51 10.93 17.71
N VAL A 188 -19.62 11.21 18.40
CA VAL A 188 -19.69 12.33 19.38
C VAL A 188 -18.64 12.16 20.49
N LYS A 189 -18.56 10.97 21.09
CA LYS A 189 -17.56 10.67 22.11
C LYS A 189 -16.16 10.96 21.61
N ARG A 190 -15.84 10.47 20.41
CA ARG A 190 -14.50 10.64 19.85
C ARG A 190 -14.18 12.10 19.50
N CYS A 191 -15.15 12.84 18.99
CA CYS A 191 -15.01 14.28 18.78
C CYS A 191 -14.67 15.04 20.07
N LEU A 192 -15.34 14.72 21.17
CA LEU A 192 -15.10 15.35 22.46
C LEU A 192 -13.72 14.98 23.04
N GLU A 193 -13.31 13.72 22.94
CA GLU A 193 -11.97 13.26 23.36
C GLU A 193 -10.84 13.98 22.63
N LEU A 194 -11.04 14.26 21.33
CA LEU A 194 -10.05 14.94 20.48
C LEU A 194 -10.17 16.47 20.53
N ASN A 195 -11.17 17.03 21.25
CA ASN A 195 -11.52 18.45 21.20
C ASN A 195 -11.75 18.95 19.75
N ALA A 196 -12.34 18.12 18.91
CA ALA A 196 -12.68 18.49 17.54
C ALA A 196 -13.83 19.49 17.50
N SER A 197 -13.77 20.45 16.59
CA SER A 197 -14.83 21.44 16.35
C SER A 197 -15.60 21.15 15.07
N ALA A 198 -15.03 20.36 14.18
CA ALA A 198 -15.69 19.90 12.96
C ALA A 198 -15.16 18.52 12.54
N ILE A 199 -15.92 17.85 11.69
CA ILE A 199 -15.54 16.57 11.09
C ILE A 199 -15.82 16.56 9.59
N ILE A 200 -15.06 15.74 8.87
CA ILE A 200 -15.36 15.32 7.49
C ILE A 200 -15.52 13.79 7.53
N LEU A 201 -16.63 13.30 6.98
CA LEU A 201 -16.88 11.88 6.81
C LEU A 201 -16.34 11.46 5.45
N VAL A 202 -15.68 10.31 5.38
CA VAL A 202 -15.15 9.77 4.12
C VAL A 202 -15.39 8.28 4.09
N HIS A 203 -15.98 7.79 3.00
CA HIS A 203 -16.09 6.35 2.81
C HIS A 203 -15.83 5.93 1.36
N THR A 204 -15.50 4.64 1.17
CA THR A 204 -15.35 4.02 -0.14
C THR A 204 -16.38 2.91 -0.28
N PRO A 205 -17.21 2.91 -1.33
CA PRO A 205 -18.10 1.79 -1.61
C PRO A 205 -17.32 0.61 -2.21
N PRO A 206 -17.67 -0.64 -1.89
CA PRO A 206 -17.03 -1.83 -2.46
C PRO A 206 -17.15 -1.91 -3.98
N SER A 207 -18.23 -1.37 -4.55
CA SER A 207 -18.45 -1.28 -5.99
C SER A 207 -17.45 -0.33 -6.69
N GLY A 208 -16.93 0.66 -5.97
CA GLY A 208 -16.16 1.78 -6.51
C GLY A 208 -17.02 2.86 -7.19
N ASP A 209 -18.36 2.73 -7.16
CA ASP A 209 -19.29 3.76 -7.63
C ASP A 209 -19.63 4.71 -6.48
N PRO A 210 -19.24 6.00 -6.55
CA PRO A 210 -19.43 6.95 -5.47
C PRO A 210 -20.84 7.57 -5.44
N THR A 211 -21.83 6.94 -6.07
CA THR A 211 -23.23 7.38 -5.99
C THR A 211 -23.75 7.18 -4.56
N PRO A 212 -24.23 8.25 -3.88
CA PRO A 212 -24.74 8.15 -2.54
C PRO A 212 -25.95 7.22 -2.42
N SER A 213 -25.88 6.23 -1.55
CA SER A 213 -27.03 5.41 -1.22
C SER A 213 -27.97 6.12 -0.23
N ARG A 214 -29.21 5.65 -0.11
CA ARG A 214 -30.15 6.17 0.88
C ARG A 214 -29.65 5.98 2.31
N SER A 215 -29.01 4.85 2.58
CA SER A 215 -28.41 4.57 3.88
C SER A 215 -27.28 5.53 4.23
N ASP A 216 -26.46 5.93 3.26
CA ASP A 216 -25.38 6.92 3.47
C ASP A 216 -25.95 8.29 3.84
N ILE A 217 -27.03 8.70 3.16
CA ILE A 217 -27.71 9.96 3.44
C ILE A 217 -28.32 9.93 4.84
N ASP A 218 -29.03 8.87 5.19
CA ASP A 218 -29.70 8.74 6.50
C ASP A 218 -28.67 8.67 7.64
N MET A 219 -27.58 7.90 7.47
CA MET A 219 -26.49 7.84 8.44
C MET A 219 -25.82 9.21 8.63
N THR A 220 -25.53 9.91 7.53
CA THR A 220 -24.91 11.24 7.58
C THR A 220 -25.77 12.22 8.36
N ARG A 221 -27.08 12.24 8.12
CA ARG A 221 -28.04 13.08 8.87
C ARG A 221 -28.10 12.74 10.34
N GLN A 222 -28.06 11.45 10.69
CA GLN A 222 -28.01 11.04 12.10
C GLN A 222 -26.74 11.52 12.80
N ILE A 223 -25.59 11.37 12.14
CA ILE A 223 -24.30 11.87 12.66
C ILE A 223 -24.34 13.39 12.80
N GLU A 224 -24.75 14.10 11.73
CA GLU A 224 -24.83 15.56 11.73
C GLU A 224 -25.71 16.06 12.90
N HIS A 225 -26.90 15.49 13.07
CA HIS A 225 -27.81 15.84 14.17
C HIS A 225 -27.14 15.63 15.54
N ALA A 226 -26.48 14.49 15.74
CA ALA A 226 -25.84 14.14 17.00
C ALA A 226 -24.66 15.07 17.34
N VAL A 227 -23.76 15.33 16.38
CA VAL A 227 -22.58 16.18 16.63
C VAL A 227 -22.95 17.65 16.75
N LYS A 228 -23.99 18.12 16.04
CA LYS A 228 -24.51 19.48 16.12
C LYS A 228 -25.06 19.81 17.51
N ALA A 229 -25.66 18.83 18.18
CA ALA A 229 -26.17 18.99 19.57
C ALA A 229 -25.07 19.34 20.57
N VAL A 230 -23.81 19.02 20.28
CA VAL A 230 -22.63 19.34 21.10
C VAL A 230 -21.74 20.43 20.50
N GLY A 231 -22.25 21.16 19.48
CA GLY A 231 -21.57 22.31 18.88
C GLY A 231 -20.48 21.94 17.86
N ILE A 232 -20.53 20.73 17.30
CA ILE A 232 -19.56 20.24 16.31
C ILE A 232 -20.23 20.24 14.91
N ALA A 233 -19.49 20.67 13.88
CA ALA A 233 -20.01 20.75 12.52
C ALA A 233 -19.58 19.54 11.67
N VAL A 234 -20.46 19.08 10.78
CA VAL A 234 -20.07 18.23 9.65
C VAL A 234 -19.75 19.14 8.46
N HIS A 235 -18.47 19.18 8.06
CA HIS A 235 -18.08 20.02 6.92
C HIS A 235 -18.45 19.38 5.60
N ASP A 236 -18.26 18.07 5.47
CA ASP A 236 -18.67 17.32 4.29
C ASP A 236 -18.79 15.82 4.60
N HIS A 237 -19.44 15.10 3.72
CA HIS A 237 -19.33 13.67 3.57
C HIS A 237 -18.91 13.38 2.13
N VAL A 238 -17.76 12.72 1.97
CA VAL A 238 -17.17 12.42 0.66
C VAL A 238 -17.15 10.92 0.42
N ILE A 239 -17.68 10.51 -0.71
CA ILE A 239 -17.58 9.12 -1.18
C ILE A 239 -16.44 9.07 -2.19
N ILE A 240 -15.41 8.28 -1.89
CA ILE A 240 -14.25 8.09 -2.77
C ILE A 240 -14.53 6.93 -3.70
N GLY A 241 -14.70 7.22 -4.97
CA GLY A 241 -14.83 6.24 -6.03
C GLY A 241 -13.50 5.90 -6.70
N LYS A 242 -13.55 4.97 -7.64
CA LYS A 242 -12.36 4.59 -8.45
C LYS A 242 -11.97 5.67 -9.44
N GLU A 243 -12.95 6.28 -10.10
CA GLU A 243 -12.72 7.28 -11.15
C GLU A 243 -12.96 8.71 -10.67
N TYR A 244 -14.02 8.92 -9.91
CA TYR A 244 -14.42 10.24 -9.40
C TYR A 244 -14.91 10.12 -7.94
N ASP A 245 -15.07 11.27 -7.29
CA ASP A 245 -15.52 11.37 -5.91
C ASP A 245 -16.83 12.16 -5.86
N THR A 246 -17.65 11.89 -4.85
CA THR A 246 -18.91 12.60 -4.61
C THR A 246 -18.87 13.31 -3.26
N SER A 247 -19.14 14.60 -3.25
CA SER A 247 -19.31 15.42 -2.04
C SER A 247 -20.79 15.65 -1.76
N PHE A 248 -21.25 15.35 -0.58
CA PHE A 248 -22.63 15.57 -0.15
C PHE A 248 -22.96 17.05 -0.09
N ARG A 249 -22.01 17.87 0.35
CA ARG A 249 -22.18 19.32 0.38
C ARG A 249 -22.37 19.89 -1.04
N SER A 250 -21.57 19.44 -1.99
CA SER A 250 -21.69 19.92 -3.38
C SER A 250 -23.01 19.50 -4.03
N GLN A 251 -23.61 18.40 -3.55
CA GLN A 251 -24.93 17.92 -4.02
C GLN A 251 -26.11 18.48 -3.20
N GLY A 252 -25.86 19.29 -2.17
CA GLY A 252 -26.91 19.84 -1.31
C GLY A 252 -27.61 18.81 -0.42
N LEU A 253 -26.92 17.71 -0.08
CA LEU A 253 -27.46 16.65 0.78
C LEU A 253 -27.26 16.93 2.29
N ILE A 254 -26.31 17.84 2.60
CA ILE A 254 -26.00 18.40 3.94
C ILE A 254 -25.75 19.90 3.86
#